data_dccff246e9dcee762aa58cc8c34beeb5
#
_entry.id   dccff246e9dcee762aa58cc8c34beeb5
#
_cell.length_a   1.000
_cell.length_b   1.000
_cell.length_c   1.000
_cell.angle_alpha   90.00
_cell.angle_beta   90.00
_cell.angle_gamma   90.00
#
_symmetry.space_group_name_H-M   'P 1'
#
loop_
_entity.id
_entity.type
_entity.pdbx_description
1 polymer ?
#
loop_
_entity_poly.entity_id
_entity_poly.type
_entity_poly.pdbx_seq_one_letter_code
_entity_poly.pdbx_strand_id
1 'polypeptide(L)'
;MSRKRFSKINPKERWRILDEFWTMIALLETKDEVKSFFKDLLSATESVMLARRIQVAKLLLSGMGYDAIQKRLGVAPNTIASVHRWLEGGFGGYASAIPKLEKEIARREKVAEKKQEESVPLSSAWMRKKYPLHYLLVNMLRGDESTLPPRKLS
;
A
#
# COMPACT_ATOMS: atom_id res chain seq x y z
N MET A 1 -20.29 4.87 21.30
CA MET A 1 -20.95 6.18 21.13
C MET A 1 -22.30 6.00 20.47
N SER A 2 -23.40 6.44 21.11
CA SER A 2 -24.77 6.23 20.62
C SER A 2 -25.08 7.15 19.43
N ARG A 3 -25.70 6.59 18.37
CA ARG A 3 -26.17 7.28 17.16
C ARG A 3 -27.00 8.56 17.43
N LYS A 4 -27.71 8.61 18.58
CA LYS A 4 -28.52 9.76 19.01
C LYS A 4 -27.72 11.00 19.43
N ARG A 5 -26.44 10.87 19.81
CA ARG A 5 -25.61 12.03 20.18
C ARG A 5 -25.10 12.81 18.98
N PHE A 6 -24.91 12.15 17.85
CA PHE A 6 -24.36 12.77 16.64
C PHE A 6 -25.33 13.76 15.97
N SER A 7 -26.64 13.52 16.05
CA SER A 7 -27.67 14.41 15.48
C SER A 7 -27.91 15.68 16.31
N LYS A 8 -27.36 15.79 17.53
CA LYS A 8 -27.52 16.94 18.43
C LYS A 8 -26.38 17.97 18.35
N ILE A 9 -25.29 17.66 17.61
CA ILE A 9 -24.15 18.58 17.49
C ILE A 9 -24.52 19.68 16.47
N ASN A 10 -24.27 20.94 16.84
CA ASN A 10 -24.44 22.07 15.95
C ASN A 10 -23.61 21.84 14.65
N PRO A 11 -24.17 22.13 13.46
CA PRO A 11 -23.47 21.94 12.19
C PRO A 11 -22.07 22.58 12.12
N LYS A 12 -21.90 23.80 12.69
CA LYS A 12 -20.61 24.48 12.75
C LYS A 12 -19.59 23.75 13.64
N GLU A 13 -20.03 23.28 14.81
CA GLU A 13 -19.19 22.49 15.73
C GLU A 13 -18.81 21.15 15.11
N ARG A 14 -19.74 20.47 14.47
CA ARG A 14 -19.50 19.23 13.75
C ARG A 14 -18.44 19.42 12.67
N TRP A 15 -18.56 20.49 11.89
CA TRP A 15 -17.60 20.80 10.84
C TRP A 15 -16.19 21.02 11.43
N ARG A 16 -16.08 21.81 12.49
CA ARG A 16 -14.81 22.06 13.19
C ARG A 16 -14.16 20.79 13.71
N ILE A 17 -14.92 19.91 14.37
CA ILE A 17 -14.40 18.63 14.88
C ILE A 17 -13.88 17.73 13.76
N LEU A 18 -14.59 17.70 12.63
CA LEU A 18 -14.15 16.90 11.47
C LEU A 18 -12.91 17.52 10.79
N ASP A 19 -12.84 18.83 10.71
CA ASP A 19 -11.68 19.54 10.16
C ASP A 19 -10.42 19.32 11.02
N GLU A 20 -10.54 19.43 12.33
CA GLU A 20 -9.47 19.10 13.29
C GLU A 20 -8.99 17.64 13.10
N PHE A 21 -9.93 16.71 12.93
CA PHE A 21 -9.60 15.30 12.70
C PHE A 21 -8.84 15.09 11.38
N TRP A 22 -9.30 15.68 10.28
CA TRP A 22 -8.62 15.56 8.99
C TRP A 22 -7.26 16.25 8.99
N THR A 23 -7.16 17.41 9.65
CA THR A 23 -5.89 18.13 9.83
C THR A 23 -4.89 17.30 10.62
N MET A 24 -5.33 16.67 11.72
CA MET A 24 -4.47 15.78 12.51
C MET A 24 -3.90 14.65 11.65
N ILE A 25 -4.75 13.97 10.86
CA ILE A 25 -4.29 12.88 9.98
C ILE A 25 -3.32 13.40 8.90
N ALA A 26 -3.60 14.58 8.33
CA ALA A 26 -2.77 15.17 7.29
C ALA A 26 -1.38 15.61 7.77
N LEU A 27 -1.22 15.86 9.07
CA LEU A 27 0.06 16.21 9.70
C LEU A 27 0.95 15.00 10.01
N LEU A 28 0.44 13.77 9.91
CA LEU A 28 1.23 12.55 10.11
C LEU A 28 2.09 12.27 8.87
N GLU A 29 3.41 12.32 9.02
CA GLU A 29 4.34 12.20 7.91
C GLU A 29 4.84 10.76 7.71
N THR A 30 4.94 9.99 8.79
CA THR A 30 5.54 8.66 8.77
C THR A 30 4.51 7.56 8.99
N LYS A 31 4.82 6.37 8.46
CA LYS A 31 3.99 5.17 8.68
C LYS A 31 3.88 4.82 10.17
N ASP A 32 4.94 5.06 10.95
CA ASP A 32 4.96 4.74 12.37
C ASP A 32 4.10 5.71 13.18
N GLU A 33 4.08 7.01 12.85
CA GLU A 33 3.16 7.99 13.43
C GLU A 33 1.70 7.63 13.12
N VAL A 34 1.37 7.35 11.84
CA VAL A 34 0.03 6.91 11.44
C VAL A 34 -0.38 5.66 12.21
N LYS A 35 0.51 4.66 12.32
CA LYS A 35 0.25 3.42 13.04
C LYS A 35 0.01 3.65 14.53
N SER A 36 0.82 4.48 15.19
CA SER A 36 0.66 4.79 16.61
C SER A 36 -0.64 5.53 16.86
N PHE A 37 -0.93 6.57 16.09
CA PHE A 37 -2.16 7.34 16.19
C PHE A 37 -3.42 6.47 16.04
N PHE A 38 -3.47 5.63 14.99
CA PHE A 38 -4.63 4.77 14.78
C PHE A 38 -4.73 3.62 15.79
N LYS A 39 -3.63 3.17 16.40
CA LYS A 39 -3.68 2.20 17.51
C LYS A 39 -4.30 2.78 18.78
N ASP A 40 -4.07 4.06 19.03
CA ASP A 40 -4.67 4.75 20.17
C ASP A 40 -6.14 5.13 19.91
N LEU A 41 -6.48 5.41 18.64
CA LEU A 41 -7.82 5.82 18.22
C LEU A 41 -8.80 4.66 18.05
N LEU A 42 -8.34 3.52 17.53
CA LEU A 42 -9.14 2.38 17.12
C LEU A 42 -8.80 1.13 17.94
N SER A 43 -9.83 0.36 18.28
CA SER A 43 -9.62 -1.00 18.75
C SER A 43 -8.98 -1.88 17.67
N ALA A 44 -8.37 -2.98 18.08
CA ALA A 44 -7.78 -3.96 17.14
C ALA A 44 -8.81 -4.46 16.11
N THR A 45 -10.05 -4.71 16.56
CA THR A 45 -11.14 -5.16 15.69
C THR A 45 -11.52 -4.11 14.65
N GLU A 46 -11.65 -2.83 15.05
CA GLU A 46 -11.95 -1.73 14.11
C GLU A 46 -10.86 -1.55 13.08
N SER A 47 -9.60 -1.63 13.49
CA SER A 47 -8.45 -1.57 12.57
C SER A 47 -8.50 -2.68 11.52
N VAL A 48 -8.79 -3.93 11.92
CA VAL A 48 -8.96 -5.06 11.00
C VAL A 48 -10.16 -4.85 10.08
N MET A 49 -11.28 -4.36 10.60
CA MET A 49 -12.48 -4.08 9.79
C MET A 49 -12.21 -3.01 8.72
N LEU A 50 -11.49 -1.93 9.06
CA LEU A 50 -11.09 -0.91 8.10
C LEU A 50 -10.12 -1.47 7.04
N ALA A 51 -9.13 -2.25 7.46
CA ALA A 51 -8.21 -2.91 6.55
C ALA A 51 -8.93 -3.86 5.58
N ARG A 52 -9.91 -4.63 6.06
CA ARG A 52 -10.75 -5.50 5.22
C ARG A 52 -11.55 -4.72 4.17
N ARG A 53 -12.09 -3.55 4.51
CA ARG A 53 -12.78 -2.70 3.53
C ARG A 53 -11.84 -2.25 2.41
N ILE A 54 -10.59 -1.90 2.73
CA ILE A 54 -9.57 -1.57 1.72
C ILE A 54 -9.28 -2.78 0.82
N GLN A 55 -9.16 -3.99 1.38
CA GLN A 55 -8.97 -5.21 0.59
C GLN A 55 -10.15 -5.49 -0.34
N VAL A 56 -11.39 -5.31 0.14
CA VAL A 56 -12.61 -5.44 -0.70
C VAL A 56 -12.59 -4.44 -1.83
N ALA A 57 -12.30 -3.15 -1.54
CA ALA A 57 -12.23 -2.11 -2.56
C ALA A 57 -11.18 -2.43 -3.64
N LYS A 58 -10.00 -2.93 -3.24
CA LYS A 58 -8.94 -3.37 -4.14
C LYS A 58 -9.40 -4.49 -5.08
N LEU A 59 -10.09 -5.51 -4.55
CA LEU A 59 -10.58 -6.65 -5.35
C LEU A 59 -11.72 -6.23 -6.29
N LEU A 60 -12.62 -5.34 -5.85
CA LEU A 60 -13.67 -4.79 -6.71
C LEU A 60 -13.07 -3.99 -7.87
N LEU A 61 -12.08 -3.13 -7.62
CA LEU A 61 -11.39 -2.37 -8.66
C LEU A 61 -10.62 -3.26 -9.65
N SER A 62 -10.19 -4.46 -9.22
CA SER A 62 -9.61 -5.46 -10.12
C SER A 62 -10.65 -6.26 -10.93
N GLY A 63 -11.95 -5.95 -10.79
CA GLY A 63 -13.04 -6.63 -11.49
C GLY A 63 -13.48 -7.96 -10.87
N MET A 64 -13.06 -8.26 -9.63
CA MET A 64 -13.45 -9.52 -8.97
C MET A 64 -14.91 -9.48 -8.53
N GLY A 65 -15.66 -10.56 -8.85
CA GLY A 65 -17.06 -10.72 -8.46
C GLY A 65 -17.26 -10.93 -6.95
N TYR A 66 -18.47 -10.66 -6.47
CA TYR A 66 -18.82 -10.68 -5.05
C TYR A 66 -18.57 -12.04 -4.40
N ASP A 67 -18.98 -13.14 -5.03
CA ASP A 67 -18.82 -14.49 -4.49
C ASP A 67 -17.34 -14.86 -4.31
N ALA A 68 -16.52 -14.48 -5.27
CA ALA A 68 -15.07 -14.70 -5.20
C ALA A 68 -14.43 -13.89 -4.07
N ILE A 69 -14.86 -12.63 -3.89
CA ILE A 69 -14.40 -11.76 -2.79
C ILE A 69 -14.81 -12.35 -1.44
N GLN A 70 -16.08 -12.75 -1.31
CA GLN A 70 -16.60 -13.35 -0.09
C GLN A 70 -15.81 -14.62 0.28
N LYS A 71 -15.62 -15.52 -0.68
CA LYS A 71 -14.86 -16.76 -0.50
C LYS A 71 -13.38 -16.48 -0.13
N ARG A 72 -12.77 -15.49 -0.75
CA ARG A 72 -11.36 -15.15 -0.53
C ARG A 72 -11.09 -14.45 0.80
N LEU A 73 -11.96 -13.52 1.21
CA LEU A 73 -11.74 -12.67 2.38
C LEU A 73 -12.56 -13.06 3.60
N GLY A 74 -13.57 -13.93 3.46
CA GLY A 74 -14.48 -14.28 4.54
C GLY A 74 -15.29 -13.09 5.07
N VAL A 75 -15.64 -12.12 4.22
CA VAL A 75 -16.40 -10.93 4.58
C VAL A 75 -17.87 -11.10 4.26
N ALA A 76 -18.74 -10.45 5.04
CA ALA A 76 -20.18 -10.49 4.80
C ALA A 76 -20.54 -9.78 3.47
N PRO A 77 -21.55 -10.26 2.69
CA PRO A 77 -22.01 -9.65 1.45
C PRO A 77 -22.36 -8.17 1.60
N ASN A 78 -22.97 -7.78 2.72
CA ASN A 78 -23.31 -6.38 3.02
C ASN A 78 -22.08 -5.47 3.11
N THR A 79 -20.93 -6.00 3.56
CA THR A 79 -19.67 -5.25 3.57
C THR A 79 -19.21 -4.99 2.16
N ILE A 80 -19.25 -5.99 1.26
CA ILE A 80 -18.88 -5.86 -0.15
C ILE A 80 -19.79 -4.84 -0.83
N ALA A 81 -21.11 -4.98 -0.68
CA ALA A 81 -22.10 -4.06 -1.26
C ALA A 81 -21.90 -2.60 -0.77
N SER A 82 -21.59 -2.42 0.51
CA SER A 82 -21.32 -1.08 1.05
C SER A 82 -20.07 -0.45 0.46
N VAL A 83 -18.99 -1.22 0.31
CA VAL A 83 -17.74 -0.73 -0.29
C VAL A 83 -17.94 -0.43 -1.78
N HIS A 84 -18.67 -1.29 -2.50
CA HIS A 84 -18.98 -1.08 -3.92
C HIS A 84 -19.77 0.23 -4.15
N ARG A 85 -20.78 0.46 -3.33
CA ARG A 85 -21.55 1.72 -3.37
C ARG A 85 -20.67 2.96 -3.14
N TRP A 86 -19.68 2.87 -2.26
CA TRP A 86 -18.71 3.96 -2.06
C TRP A 86 -17.72 4.12 -3.21
N LEU A 87 -17.41 3.05 -3.93
CA LEU A 87 -16.61 3.14 -5.15
C LEU A 87 -17.36 3.82 -6.29
N GLU A 88 -18.67 3.55 -6.44
CA GLU A 88 -19.51 4.11 -7.51
C GLU A 88 -19.98 5.54 -7.20
N GLY A 89 -20.43 5.80 -5.97
CA GLY A 89 -21.09 7.05 -5.59
C GLY A 89 -20.39 7.82 -4.46
N GLY A 90 -19.15 7.49 -4.11
CA GLY A 90 -18.38 8.14 -3.05
C GLY A 90 -17.52 9.31 -3.56
N PHE A 91 -16.66 9.82 -2.68
CA PHE A 91 -15.75 10.94 -2.95
C PHE A 91 -14.47 10.54 -3.73
N GLY A 92 -14.38 9.34 -4.27
CA GLY A 92 -13.23 8.87 -5.05
C GLY A 92 -11.99 8.51 -4.24
N GLY A 93 -12.07 8.51 -2.91
CA GLY A 93 -10.91 8.23 -2.03
C GLY A 93 -10.28 6.86 -2.28
N TYR A 94 -11.06 5.81 -2.45
CA TYR A 94 -10.55 4.48 -2.79
C TYR A 94 -9.92 4.45 -4.18
N ALA A 95 -10.58 5.03 -5.18
CA ALA A 95 -10.10 5.05 -6.55
C ALA A 95 -8.75 5.78 -6.69
N SER A 96 -8.52 6.82 -5.90
CA SER A 96 -7.26 7.56 -5.91
C SER A 96 -6.15 6.92 -5.07
N ALA A 97 -6.48 6.32 -3.91
CA ALA A 97 -5.50 5.79 -2.96
C ALA A 97 -5.00 4.38 -3.33
N ILE A 98 -5.87 3.50 -3.85
CA ILE A 98 -5.51 2.11 -4.13
C ILE A 98 -4.42 1.99 -5.19
N PRO A 99 -4.42 2.69 -6.33
CA PRO A 99 -3.32 2.62 -7.30
C PRO A 99 -1.97 3.09 -6.71
N LYS A 100 -1.98 4.08 -5.83
CA LYS A 100 -0.77 4.52 -5.12
C LYS A 100 -0.23 3.44 -4.19
N LEU A 101 -1.13 2.77 -3.46
CA LEU A 101 -0.78 1.65 -2.58
C LEU A 101 -0.18 0.48 -3.38
N GLU A 102 -0.79 0.10 -4.50
CA GLU A 102 -0.31 -1.00 -5.36
C GLU A 102 1.07 -0.70 -5.95
N LYS A 103 1.28 0.52 -6.42
CA LYS A 103 2.58 0.97 -6.90
C LYS A 103 3.66 0.88 -5.80
N GLU A 104 3.32 1.27 -4.57
CA GLU A 104 4.24 1.21 -3.45
C GLU A 104 4.52 -0.24 -3.00
N ILE A 105 3.51 -1.12 -3.01
CA ILE A 105 3.70 -2.55 -2.73
C ILE A 105 4.65 -3.16 -3.77
N ALA A 106 4.38 -2.97 -5.06
CA ALA A 106 5.23 -3.48 -6.15
C ALA A 106 6.67 -2.94 -6.06
N ARG A 107 6.84 -1.67 -5.66
CA ARG A 107 8.17 -1.10 -5.42
C ARG A 107 8.90 -1.82 -4.28
N ARG A 108 8.19 -2.10 -3.17
CA ARG A 108 8.78 -2.80 -2.01
C ARG A 108 9.14 -4.25 -2.32
N GLU A 109 8.29 -4.94 -3.07
CA GLU A 109 8.55 -6.32 -3.51
C GLU A 109 9.82 -6.38 -4.36
N LYS A 110 9.96 -5.52 -5.37
CA LYS A 110 11.19 -5.43 -6.19
C LYS A 110 12.45 -5.15 -5.36
N VAL A 111 12.36 -4.27 -4.35
CA VAL A 111 13.48 -3.98 -3.45
C VAL A 111 13.81 -5.19 -2.58
N ALA A 112 12.80 -5.90 -2.08
CA ALA A 112 12.99 -7.11 -1.27
C ALA A 112 13.60 -8.25 -2.09
N GLU A 113 13.11 -8.49 -3.31
CA GLU A 113 13.65 -9.48 -4.26
C GLU A 113 15.14 -9.18 -4.55
N LYS A 114 15.45 -7.94 -4.91
CA LYS A 114 16.84 -7.52 -5.16
C LYS A 114 17.75 -7.73 -3.95
N LYS A 115 17.26 -7.39 -2.75
CA LYS A 115 18.01 -7.61 -1.50
C LYS A 115 18.23 -9.09 -1.21
N GLN A 116 17.22 -9.92 -1.51
CA GLN A 116 17.32 -11.37 -1.37
C GLN A 116 18.33 -11.96 -2.35
N GLU A 117 18.29 -11.59 -3.63
CA GLU A 117 19.29 -12.00 -4.63
C GLU A 117 20.71 -11.61 -4.23
N GLU A 118 20.90 -10.37 -3.71
CA GLU A 118 22.19 -9.89 -3.22
C GLU A 118 22.68 -10.63 -1.96
N SER A 119 21.78 -11.27 -1.21
CA SER A 119 22.12 -12.03 -0.01
C SER A 119 22.50 -13.49 -0.28
N VAL A 120 22.12 -14.03 -1.45
CA VAL A 120 22.45 -15.42 -1.82
C VAL A 120 23.93 -15.51 -2.21
N PRO A 121 24.76 -16.29 -1.49
CA PRO A 121 26.17 -16.44 -1.82
C PRO A 121 26.38 -17.01 -3.24
N LEU A 122 27.33 -16.47 -3.96
CA LEU A 122 27.68 -16.85 -5.34
C LEU A 122 26.63 -16.52 -6.40
N SER A 123 25.52 -15.83 -6.05
CA SER A 123 24.64 -15.27 -7.07
C SER A 123 25.36 -14.18 -7.87
N SER A 124 24.91 -13.93 -9.11
CA SER A 124 25.47 -12.87 -9.95
C SER A 124 25.35 -11.48 -9.29
N ALA A 125 24.25 -11.22 -8.59
CA ALA A 125 24.01 -10.01 -7.85
C ALA A 125 24.95 -9.86 -6.63
N TRP A 126 25.16 -10.95 -5.88
CA TRP A 126 26.08 -10.99 -4.75
C TRP A 126 27.52 -10.79 -5.20
N MET A 127 27.96 -11.48 -6.28
CA MET A 127 29.31 -11.36 -6.84
C MET A 127 29.58 -9.94 -7.34
N ARG A 128 28.64 -9.31 -8.04
CA ARG A 128 28.73 -7.93 -8.51
C ARG A 128 28.90 -6.93 -7.37
N LYS A 129 28.21 -7.16 -6.24
CA LYS A 129 28.28 -6.29 -5.07
C LYS A 129 29.57 -6.48 -4.27
N LYS A 130 30.01 -7.72 -4.05
CA LYS A 130 31.13 -8.06 -3.20
C LYS A 130 32.49 -8.01 -3.93
N TYR A 131 32.49 -8.35 -5.23
CA TYR A 131 33.69 -8.42 -6.07
C TYR A 131 33.45 -7.77 -7.45
N PRO A 132 33.21 -6.46 -7.52
CA PRO A 132 32.82 -5.78 -8.75
C PRO A 132 33.84 -5.93 -9.89
N LEU A 133 35.13 -5.86 -9.59
CA LEU A 133 36.20 -6.00 -10.59
C LEU A 133 36.29 -7.42 -11.16
N HIS A 134 36.17 -8.43 -10.32
CA HIS A 134 36.17 -9.82 -10.78
C HIS A 134 34.92 -10.13 -11.62
N TYR A 135 33.78 -9.61 -11.24
CA TYR A 135 32.53 -9.75 -12.00
C TYR A 135 32.64 -9.12 -13.39
N LEU A 136 33.23 -7.90 -13.49
CA LEU A 136 33.50 -7.24 -14.76
C LEU A 136 34.47 -8.03 -15.65
N LEU A 137 35.55 -8.54 -15.09
CA LEU A 137 36.53 -9.35 -15.82
C LEU A 137 35.91 -10.64 -16.36
N VAL A 138 35.13 -11.35 -15.56
CA VAL A 138 34.44 -12.59 -15.99
C VAL A 138 33.44 -12.31 -17.12
N ASN A 139 32.70 -11.21 -17.06
CA ASN A 139 31.74 -10.85 -18.09
C ASN A 139 32.42 -10.36 -19.38
N MET A 140 33.53 -9.63 -19.29
CA MET A 140 34.34 -9.30 -20.46
C MET A 140 34.90 -10.55 -21.16
N LEU A 141 35.33 -11.54 -20.42
CA LEU A 141 35.81 -12.83 -20.97
C LEU A 141 34.69 -13.67 -21.57
N ARG A 142 33.43 -13.50 -21.09
CA ARG A 142 32.23 -14.17 -21.64
C ARG A 142 31.63 -13.49 -22.86
N GLY A 143 32.07 -12.29 -23.23
CA GLY A 143 31.55 -11.52 -24.37
C GLY A 143 30.15 -10.93 -24.12
N ASP A 144 29.71 -10.78 -22.87
CA ASP A 144 28.40 -10.21 -22.53
C ASP A 144 28.50 -8.67 -22.44
N GLU A 145 28.17 -8.00 -23.54
CA GLU A 145 28.20 -6.53 -23.65
C GLU A 145 27.15 -5.81 -22.78
N SER A 146 26.19 -6.54 -22.21
CA SER A 146 25.07 -5.96 -21.43
C SER A 146 25.48 -5.32 -20.10
N THR A 147 26.72 -5.47 -19.70
CA THR A 147 27.25 -5.01 -18.39
C THR A 147 28.12 -3.76 -18.46
N LEU A 148 28.39 -3.22 -19.66
CA LEU A 148 29.14 -1.99 -19.81
C LEU A 148 28.26 -0.78 -19.46
N PRO A 149 28.79 0.21 -18.69
CA PRO A 149 28.05 1.45 -18.44
C PRO A 149 27.84 2.19 -19.77
N PRO A 150 26.70 2.88 -19.96
CA PRO A 150 26.41 3.61 -21.18
C PRO A 150 27.54 4.60 -21.50
N ARG A 151 28.15 4.46 -22.68
CA ARG A 151 29.14 5.43 -23.18
C ARG A 151 28.46 6.80 -23.22
N LYS A 152 28.94 7.74 -22.40
CA LYS A 152 28.63 9.16 -22.58
C LYS A 152 29.25 9.57 -23.90
N LEU A 153 28.42 9.75 -24.91
CA LEU A 153 28.80 10.45 -26.13
C LEU A 153 28.97 11.93 -25.78
N SER A 154 30.13 12.42 -25.98
CA SER A 154 30.53 13.84 -25.88
C SER A 154 29.84 14.66 -26.94
#